data_1483aec5b247f8f35fba424efd846f0f
#
_entry.id   1483aec5b247f8f35fba424efd846f0f
#
_cell.length_a   1.000
_cell.length_b   1.000
_cell.length_c   1.000
_cell.angle_alpha   90.00
_cell.angle_beta   90.00
_cell.angle_gamma   90.00
#
_symmetry.space_group_name_H-M   'P 1'
#
loop_
_entity.id
_entity.type
_entity.pdbx_description
1 polymer ?
#
loop_
_entity_poly.entity_id
_entity_poly.type
_entity_poly.pdbx_seq_one_letter_code
_entity_poly.pdbx_strand_id
1 'polypeptide(L)'
;MAASFIGDLAREARLSDELKIGVVQTAYANGASTKYVEKSLGLPVVCTPTGVKWLHHAATKFDVGVYFEANGHGTVVFSQQALKAFKTKEPESPAQAQALETLRALTDLINQTVGDALSDMLLVETILAHKSWTPREWDLTYVDLPNRLVRVEVGDRNLFKTTDAERKLVEPQGLQEQIDALVKKFKDGRSFARASGTEDAVRVYAEAATRSEADDLASKVAGICRQEGGAK
;
A
#
# COMPACT_ATOMS: atom_id res chain seq x y z
N MET A 1 -1.43 -6.91 -7.26
CA MET A 1 -1.02 -8.03 -8.13
C MET A 1 0.00 -8.93 -7.43
N ALA A 2 1.22 -8.50 -7.08
CA ALA A 2 2.25 -9.36 -6.48
C ALA A 2 1.78 -10.15 -5.25
N ALA A 3 1.14 -9.48 -4.27
CA ALA A 3 0.62 -10.13 -3.07
C ALA A 3 -0.43 -11.21 -3.36
N SER A 4 -1.34 -10.96 -4.32
CA SER A 4 -2.33 -11.96 -4.76
C SER A 4 -1.65 -13.17 -5.38
N PHE A 5 -0.71 -12.94 -6.30
CA PHE A 5 -0.02 -14.02 -7.00
C PHE A 5 0.81 -14.89 -6.07
N ILE A 6 1.61 -14.27 -5.21
CA ILE A 6 2.42 -15.01 -4.23
C ILE A 6 1.54 -15.73 -3.21
N GLY A 7 0.44 -15.11 -2.78
CA GLY A 7 -0.54 -15.75 -1.90
C GLY A 7 -1.21 -16.97 -2.54
N ASP A 8 -1.55 -16.90 -3.84
CA ASP A 8 -2.10 -18.03 -4.60
C ASP A 8 -1.08 -19.19 -4.68
N LEU A 9 0.18 -18.87 -5.03
CA LEU A 9 1.26 -19.86 -5.10
C LEU A 9 1.55 -20.49 -3.74
N ALA A 10 1.55 -19.71 -2.66
CA ALA A 10 1.78 -20.22 -1.31
C ALA A 10 0.67 -21.17 -0.86
N ARG A 11 -0.59 -20.90 -1.24
CA ARG A 11 -1.72 -21.81 -1.00
C ARG A 11 -1.57 -23.10 -1.79
N GLU A 12 -1.27 -23.01 -3.08
CA GLU A 12 -1.03 -24.19 -3.93
C GLU A 12 0.14 -25.03 -3.42
N ALA A 13 1.20 -24.37 -2.96
CA ALA A 13 2.37 -25.01 -2.35
C ALA A 13 2.11 -25.55 -0.92
N ARG A 14 0.92 -25.35 -0.36
CA ARG A 14 0.56 -25.68 1.04
C ARG A 14 1.53 -25.08 2.07
N LEU A 15 1.87 -23.81 1.87
CA LEU A 15 2.76 -23.04 2.74
C LEU A 15 2.03 -21.92 3.50
N SER A 16 0.74 -21.71 3.26
CA SER A 16 -0.03 -20.59 3.84
C SER A 16 -0.10 -20.63 5.37
N ASP A 17 -0.08 -21.81 5.98
CA ASP A 17 -0.11 -21.99 7.43
C ASP A 17 1.30 -21.96 8.06
N GLU A 18 2.33 -22.12 7.23
CA GLU A 18 3.73 -22.15 7.66
C GLU A 18 4.41 -20.77 7.56
N LEU A 19 3.94 -19.91 6.65
CA LEU A 19 4.55 -18.63 6.32
C LEU A 19 3.60 -17.45 6.53
N LYS A 20 4.08 -16.43 7.20
CA LYS A 20 3.37 -15.16 7.37
C LYS A 20 3.58 -14.29 6.14
N ILE A 21 2.56 -14.18 5.30
CA ILE A 21 2.55 -13.28 4.14
C ILE A 21 1.81 -12.00 4.52
N GLY A 22 2.36 -10.83 4.22
CA GLY A 22 1.71 -9.57 4.53
C GLY A 22 2.03 -8.46 3.53
N VAL A 23 1.20 -7.44 3.56
CA VAL A 23 1.32 -6.27 2.68
C VAL A 23 1.59 -5.02 3.52
N VAL A 24 2.55 -4.22 3.09
CA VAL A 24 2.87 -2.95 3.73
C VAL A 24 2.54 -1.81 2.77
N GLN A 25 1.82 -0.83 3.28
CA GLN A 25 1.33 0.32 2.52
C GLN A 25 1.60 1.62 3.28
N THR A 26 1.56 2.75 2.57
CA THR A 26 1.48 4.08 3.19
C THR A 26 0.03 4.54 3.28
N ALA A 27 -0.21 5.66 3.96
CA ALA A 27 -1.52 6.30 4.01
C ALA A 27 -2.09 6.66 2.62
N TYR A 28 -1.23 6.79 1.60
CA TYR A 28 -1.63 7.09 0.22
C TYR A 28 -2.22 5.90 -0.55
N ALA A 29 -2.11 4.67 -0.04
CA ALA A 29 -2.79 3.53 -0.64
C ALA A 29 -4.31 3.76 -0.61
N ASN A 30 -4.97 3.48 -1.72
CA ASN A 30 -6.42 3.62 -1.85
C ASN A 30 -7.14 2.68 -0.88
N GLY A 31 -8.20 3.15 -0.22
CA GLY A 31 -8.96 2.34 0.74
C GLY A 31 -9.59 1.09 0.13
N ALA A 32 -9.92 1.12 -1.17
CA ALA A 32 -10.38 -0.07 -1.89
C ALA A 32 -9.27 -1.11 -2.03
N SER A 33 -8.01 -0.69 -2.29
CA SER A 33 -6.84 -1.57 -2.32
C SER A 33 -6.63 -2.27 -0.97
N THR A 34 -6.68 -1.52 0.13
CA THR A 34 -6.56 -2.07 1.49
C THR A 34 -7.67 -3.09 1.77
N LYS A 35 -8.94 -2.73 1.47
CA LYS A 35 -10.08 -3.63 1.63
C LYS A 35 -9.92 -4.90 0.78
N TYR A 36 -9.44 -4.78 -0.46
CA TYR A 36 -9.20 -5.93 -1.33
C TYR A 36 -8.16 -6.89 -0.73
N VAL A 37 -7.03 -6.36 -0.26
CA VAL A 37 -6.00 -7.19 0.36
C VAL A 37 -6.52 -7.90 1.62
N GLU A 38 -7.20 -7.18 2.52
CA GLU A 38 -7.68 -7.75 3.78
C GLU A 38 -8.89 -8.69 3.60
N LYS A 39 -9.86 -8.30 2.76
CA LYS A 39 -11.14 -9.02 2.65
C LYS A 39 -11.13 -10.10 1.57
N SER A 40 -10.50 -9.83 0.41
CA SER A 40 -10.52 -10.76 -0.72
C SER A 40 -9.31 -11.71 -0.69
N LEU A 41 -8.12 -11.20 -0.32
CA LEU A 41 -6.92 -12.03 -0.25
C LEU A 41 -6.73 -12.66 1.14
N GLY A 42 -7.35 -12.13 2.19
CA GLY A 42 -7.17 -12.58 3.57
C GLY A 42 -5.78 -12.29 4.13
N LEU A 43 -5.05 -11.31 3.56
CA LEU A 43 -3.70 -10.97 3.97
C LEU A 43 -3.71 -9.76 4.90
N PRO A 44 -2.88 -9.75 5.96
CA PRO A 44 -2.73 -8.60 6.84
C PRO A 44 -2.11 -7.42 6.10
N VAL A 45 -2.60 -6.22 6.39
CA VAL A 45 -2.04 -4.96 5.90
C VAL A 45 -1.47 -4.16 7.07
N VAL A 46 -0.22 -3.72 6.92
CA VAL A 46 0.46 -2.82 7.85
C VAL A 46 0.67 -1.48 7.18
N CYS A 47 0.24 -0.41 7.82
CA CYS A 47 0.48 0.95 7.36
C CYS A 47 1.73 1.53 8.04
N THR A 48 2.57 2.22 7.27
CA THR A 48 3.79 2.89 7.74
C THR A 48 3.81 4.36 7.33
N PRO A 49 4.62 5.20 7.97
CA PRO A 49 4.93 6.52 7.45
C PRO A 49 5.48 6.44 6.02
N THR A 50 5.32 7.52 5.27
CA THR A 50 5.82 7.64 3.90
C THR A 50 7.35 7.53 3.84
N GLY A 51 7.84 6.77 2.91
CA GLY A 51 9.27 6.54 2.67
C GLY A 51 9.62 5.06 2.67
N VAL A 52 10.20 4.62 1.56
CA VAL A 52 10.50 3.21 1.26
C VAL A 52 11.24 2.47 2.38
N LYS A 53 12.11 3.16 3.13
CA LYS A 53 12.83 2.57 4.27
C LYS A 53 11.89 2.06 5.39
N TRP A 54 10.78 2.74 5.61
CA TRP A 54 9.80 2.34 6.63
C TRP A 54 8.99 1.13 6.16
N LEU A 55 8.61 1.14 4.87
CA LEU A 55 7.91 0.02 4.27
C LEU A 55 8.80 -1.24 4.29
N HIS A 56 10.05 -1.12 3.86
CA HIS A 56 11.01 -2.22 3.86
C HIS A 56 11.19 -2.80 5.27
N HIS A 57 11.45 -1.94 6.28
CA HIS A 57 11.59 -2.40 7.66
C HIS A 57 10.33 -3.10 8.20
N ALA A 58 9.15 -2.65 7.84
CA ALA A 58 7.91 -3.31 8.25
C ALA A 58 7.70 -4.63 7.50
N ALA A 59 8.04 -4.69 6.21
CA ALA A 59 7.92 -5.87 5.38
C ALA A 59 8.83 -7.03 5.86
N THR A 60 10.02 -6.73 6.39
CA THR A 60 10.93 -7.76 6.95
C THR A 60 10.40 -8.46 8.21
N LYS A 61 9.26 -8.02 8.77
CA LYS A 61 8.58 -8.71 9.88
C LYS A 61 7.68 -9.87 9.42
N PHE A 62 7.49 -10.00 8.13
CA PHE A 62 6.79 -11.11 7.50
C PHE A 62 7.79 -12.09 6.90
N ASP A 63 7.35 -13.33 6.70
CA ASP A 63 8.15 -14.30 5.94
C ASP A 63 8.16 -13.96 4.46
N VAL A 64 7.05 -13.42 3.95
CA VAL A 64 6.95 -12.79 2.64
C VAL A 64 6.30 -11.42 2.82
N GLY A 65 7.09 -10.36 2.72
CA GLY A 65 6.63 -8.98 2.87
C GLY A 65 6.53 -8.27 1.52
N VAL A 66 5.33 -7.95 1.09
CA VAL A 66 5.08 -7.20 -0.15
C VAL A 66 4.85 -5.74 0.20
N TYR A 67 5.63 -4.83 -0.37
CA TYR A 67 5.44 -3.42 -0.12
C TYR A 67 5.63 -2.57 -1.36
N PHE A 68 4.70 -1.63 -1.57
CA PHE A 68 4.77 -0.64 -2.63
C PHE A 68 4.19 0.69 -2.14
N GLU A 69 4.84 1.79 -2.49
CA GLU A 69 4.26 3.12 -2.37
C GLU A 69 3.24 3.35 -3.50
N ALA A 70 2.37 4.33 -3.33
CA ALA A 70 1.36 4.67 -4.35
C ALA A 70 1.96 5.13 -5.70
N ASN A 71 3.23 5.52 -5.71
CA ASN A 71 3.99 5.86 -6.92
C ASN A 71 4.58 4.63 -7.63
N GLY A 72 4.39 3.42 -7.09
CA GLY A 72 4.90 2.16 -7.64
C GLY A 72 6.29 1.77 -7.16
N HIS A 73 6.95 2.58 -6.32
CA HIS A 73 8.25 2.21 -5.77
C HIS A 73 8.11 1.21 -4.61
N GLY A 74 8.70 0.05 -4.76
CA GLY A 74 8.60 -1.02 -3.77
C GLY A 74 9.28 -2.30 -4.21
N THR A 75 9.04 -3.40 -3.50
CA THR A 75 9.49 -4.74 -3.87
C THR A 75 8.83 -5.80 -2.97
N VAL A 76 9.29 -7.04 -3.08
CA VAL A 76 8.96 -8.15 -2.18
C VAL A 76 10.23 -8.62 -1.48
N VAL A 77 10.13 -8.84 -0.17
CA VAL A 77 11.23 -9.42 0.63
C VAL A 77 10.84 -10.79 1.15
N PHE A 78 11.81 -11.70 1.21
CA PHE A 78 11.62 -13.06 1.68
C PHE A 78 12.54 -13.34 2.88
N SER A 79 11.98 -13.88 3.97
CA SER A 79 12.77 -14.33 5.12
C SER A 79 13.60 -15.59 4.78
N GLN A 80 14.62 -15.87 5.57
CA GLN A 80 15.37 -17.13 5.45
C GLN A 80 14.47 -18.35 5.65
N GLN A 81 13.42 -18.23 6.47
CA GLN A 81 12.41 -19.26 6.67
C GLN A 81 11.64 -19.53 5.37
N ALA A 82 11.17 -18.48 4.68
CA ALA A 82 10.48 -18.60 3.39
C ALA A 82 11.37 -19.24 2.33
N LEU A 83 12.60 -18.73 2.18
CA LEU A 83 13.57 -19.27 1.23
C LEU A 83 13.89 -20.75 1.47
N LYS A 84 14.01 -21.13 2.74
CA LYS A 84 14.22 -22.53 3.14
C LYS A 84 12.99 -23.37 2.80
N ALA A 85 11.79 -22.92 3.17
CA ALA A 85 10.54 -23.63 2.90
C ALA A 85 10.35 -23.88 1.40
N PHE A 86 10.60 -22.88 0.54
CA PHE A 86 10.50 -23.03 -0.91
C PHE A 86 11.48 -24.09 -1.46
N LYS A 87 12.68 -24.21 -0.86
CA LYS A 87 13.70 -25.16 -1.31
C LYS A 87 13.45 -26.59 -0.82
N THR A 88 12.97 -26.76 0.41
CA THR A 88 12.94 -28.07 1.09
C THR A 88 11.58 -28.73 1.11
N LYS A 89 10.49 -28.00 0.77
CA LYS A 89 9.16 -28.60 0.70
C LYS A 89 9.09 -29.62 -0.42
N GLU A 90 8.81 -30.85 -0.07
CA GLU A 90 8.57 -31.93 -1.03
C GLU A 90 7.14 -31.80 -1.60
N PRO A 91 6.98 -31.75 -2.94
CA PRO A 91 5.66 -31.65 -3.55
C PRO A 91 4.91 -32.98 -3.52
N GLU A 92 3.63 -32.94 -3.21
CA GLU A 92 2.73 -34.09 -3.21
C GLU A 92 1.90 -34.18 -4.51
N SER A 93 2.01 -33.16 -5.38
CA SER A 93 1.30 -33.11 -6.66
C SER A 93 2.09 -32.30 -7.71
N PRO A 94 1.81 -32.50 -9.02
CA PRO A 94 2.42 -31.69 -10.07
C PRO A 94 2.12 -30.18 -9.93
N ALA A 95 0.90 -29.82 -9.50
CA ALA A 95 0.52 -28.42 -9.27
C ALA A 95 1.34 -27.80 -8.14
N GLN A 96 1.51 -28.51 -7.03
CA GLN A 96 2.36 -28.08 -5.92
C GLN A 96 3.84 -27.95 -6.34
N ALA A 97 4.36 -28.88 -7.16
CA ALA A 97 5.71 -28.80 -7.70
C ALA A 97 5.90 -27.52 -8.55
N GLN A 98 4.96 -27.24 -9.42
CA GLN A 98 4.96 -26.03 -10.26
C GLN A 98 4.89 -24.75 -9.42
N ALA A 99 4.04 -24.70 -8.38
CA ALA A 99 3.95 -23.55 -7.48
C ALA A 99 5.27 -23.30 -6.73
N LEU A 100 5.90 -24.34 -6.22
CA LEU A 100 7.21 -24.25 -5.55
C LEU A 100 8.31 -23.79 -6.51
N GLU A 101 8.34 -24.30 -7.75
CA GLU A 101 9.28 -23.85 -8.77
C GLU A 101 9.10 -22.37 -9.09
N THR A 102 7.85 -21.94 -9.27
CA THR A 102 7.53 -20.53 -9.53
C THR A 102 7.94 -19.64 -8.35
N LEU A 103 7.67 -20.05 -7.09
CA LEU A 103 8.11 -19.30 -5.91
C LEU A 103 9.64 -19.17 -5.85
N ARG A 104 10.38 -20.21 -6.19
CA ARG A 104 11.85 -20.15 -6.27
C ARG A 104 12.31 -19.18 -7.35
N ALA A 105 11.75 -19.28 -8.55
CA ALA A 105 12.08 -18.37 -9.65
C ALA A 105 11.79 -16.90 -9.31
N LEU A 106 10.69 -16.61 -8.59
CA LEU A 106 10.39 -15.27 -8.12
C LEU A 106 11.45 -14.72 -7.15
N THR A 107 12.07 -15.57 -6.30
CA THR A 107 13.11 -15.11 -5.39
C THR A 107 14.39 -14.69 -6.12
N ASP A 108 14.63 -15.23 -7.31
CA ASP A 108 15.78 -14.89 -8.16
C ASP A 108 15.47 -13.68 -9.05
N LEU A 109 14.21 -13.50 -9.48
CA LEU A 109 13.77 -12.38 -10.31
C LEU A 109 13.69 -11.07 -9.54
N ILE A 110 13.18 -11.12 -8.28
CA ILE A 110 12.85 -9.93 -7.50
C ILE A 110 14.11 -9.38 -6.82
N ASN A 111 14.38 -8.08 -7.06
CA ASN A 111 15.43 -7.37 -6.32
C ASN A 111 14.94 -7.06 -4.92
N GLN A 112 15.38 -7.84 -3.92
CA GLN A 112 14.98 -7.69 -2.53
C GLN A 112 15.68 -6.53 -1.80
N THR A 113 16.73 -5.97 -2.38
CA THR A 113 17.56 -4.95 -1.72
C THR A 113 17.01 -3.54 -1.94
N VAL A 114 16.52 -3.27 -3.13
CA VAL A 114 15.97 -1.97 -3.53
C VAL A 114 14.74 -2.16 -4.42
N GLY A 115 13.83 -1.19 -4.38
CA GLY A 115 12.77 -1.10 -5.38
C GLY A 115 13.37 -0.78 -6.74
N ASP A 116 13.40 -1.76 -7.62
CA ASP A 116 13.99 -1.70 -8.95
C ASP A 116 12.88 -1.79 -9.99
N ALA A 117 12.64 -0.70 -10.70
CA ALA A 117 11.54 -0.59 -11.67
C ALA A 117 11.63 -1.65 -12.80
N LEU A 118 12.84 -2.08 -13.19
CA LEU A 118 13.00 -3.13 -14.19
C LEU A 118 12.62 -4.51 -13.63
N SER A 119 13.06 -4.80 -12.41
CA SER A 119 12.67 -6.01 -11.70
C SER A 119 11.16 -6.05 -11.46
N ASP A 120 10.56 -4.93 -11.05
CA ASP A 120 9.12 -4.83 -10.82
C ASP A 120 8.31 -4.98 -12.12
N MET A 121 8.78 -4.40 -13.22
CA MET A 121 8.18 -4.59 -14.56
C MET A 121 8.23 -6.06 -14.99
N LEU A 122 9.36 -6.73 -14.85
CA LEU A 122 9.51 -8.14 -15.18
C LEU A 122 8.63 -9.02 -14.28
N LEU A 123 8.48 -8.67 -13.00
CA LEU A 123 7.54 -9.36 -12.10
C LEU A 123 6.10 -9.22 -12.59
N VAL A 124 5.68 -8.03 -13.00
CA VAL A 124 4.33 -7.78 -13.53
C VAL A 124 4.11 -8.60 -14.81
N GLU A 125 5.02 -8.55 -15.78
CA GLU A 125 4.96 -9.34 -17.02
C GLU A 125 4.88 -10.83 -16.74
N THR A 126 5.69 -11.34 -15.81
CA THR A 126 5.67 -12.74 -15.40
C THR A 126 4.30 -13.13 -14.82
N ILE A 127 3.70 -12.30 -13.98
CA ILE A 127 2.39 -12.58 -13.40
C ILE A 127 1.29 -12.56 -14.47
N LEU A 128 1.32 -11.60 -15.38
CA LEU A 128 0.37 -11.50 -16.48
C LEU A 128 0.43 -12.74 -17.38
N ALA A 129 1.66 -13.12 -17.76
CA ALA A 129 1.88 -14.32 -18.58
C ALA A 129 1.41 -15.60 -17.89
N HIS A 130 1.77 -15.77 -16.60
CA HIS A 130 1.39 -16.97 -15.80
C HIS A 130 -0.13 -17.09 -15.64
N LYS A 131 -0.82 -15.96 -15.45
CA LYS A 131 -2.29 -15.92 -15.31
C LYS A 131 -3.02 -15.88 -16.67
N SER A 132 -2.31 -15.77 -17.79
CA SER A 132 -2.89 -15.49 -19.11
C SER A 132 -3.76 -14.23 -19.08
N TRP A 133 -3.31 -13.21 -18.38
CA TRP A 133 -3.99 -11.92 -18.23
C TRP A 133 -3.37 -10.87 -19.16
N THR A 134 -4.21 -9.94 -19.59
CA THR A 134 -3.78 -8.65 -20.13
C THR A 134 -3.80 -7.59 -19.00
N PRO A 135 -3.27 -6.38 -19.23
CA PRO A 135 -3.41 -5.28 -18.29
C PRO A 135 -4.88 -4.96 -17.93
N ARG A 136 -5.83 -5.30 -18.79
CA ARG A 136 -7.26 -5.12 -18.53
C ARG A 136 -7.78 -6.02 -17.41
N GLU A 137 -7.41 -7.30 -17.40
CA GLU A 137 -7.80 -8.22 -16.34
C GLU A 137 -7.18 -7.78 -15.00
N TRP A 138 -5.98 -7.22 -15.04
CA TRP A 138 -5.35 -6.62 -13.86
C TRP A 138 -6.15 -5.42 -13.35
N ASP A 139 -6.48 -4.47 -14.21
CA ASP A 139 -7.26 -3.27 -13.88
C ASP A 139 -8.65 -3.62 -13.27
N LEU A 140 -9.25 -4.71 -13.73
CA LEU A 140 -10.55 -5.21 -13.25
C LEU A 140 -10.48 -5.97 -11.91
N THR A 141 -9.31 -6.13 -11.29
CA THR A 141 -9.15 -6.89 -10.04
C THR A 141 -9.93 -6.26 -8.88
N TYR A 142 -9.92 -4.95 -8.80
CA TYR A 142 -10.75 -4.12 -7.91
C TYR A 142 -10.85 -2.71 -8.50
N VAL A 143 -11.77 -1.92 -7.97
CA VAL A 143 -11.97 -0.54 -8.45
C VAL A 143 -11.55 0.42 -7.33
N ASP A 144 -10.61 1.31 -7.65
CA ASP A 144 -10.19 2.37 -6.75
C ASP A 144 -11.35 3.33 -6.44
N LEU A 145 -11.43 3.75 -5.19
CA LEU A 145 -12.27 4.89 -4.83
C LEU A 145 -11.74 6.15 -5.51
N PRO A 146 -12.61 7.00 -6.09
CA PRO A 146 -12.21 8.32 -6.55
C PRO A 146 -11.47 9.07 -5.45
N ASN A 147 -10.32 9.64 -5.77
CA ASN A 147 -9.48 10.32 -4.80
C ASN A 147 -8.89 11.62 -5.33
N ARG A 148 -8.46 12.48 -4.42
CA ARG A 148 -7.80 13.75 -4.72
C ARG A 148 -6.63 13.96 -3.75
N LEU A 149 -5.50 14.35 -4.32
CA LEU A 149 -4.34 14.84 -3.58
C LEU A 149 -4.24 16.36 -3.79
N VAL A 150 -4.13 17.11 -2.70
CA VAL A 150 -3.99 18.58 -2.72
C VAL A 150 -2.74 18.98 -1.98
N ARG A 151 -1.98 19.90 -2.57
CA ARG A 151 -0.85 20.58 -1.94
C ARG A 151 -1.36 21.92 -1.38
N VAL A 152 -1.18 22.12 -0.08
CA VAL A 152 -1.56 23.36 0.61
C VAL A 152 -0.29 24.05 1.08
N GLU A 153 0.01 25.24 0.58
CA GLU A 153 1.11 26.07 1.08
C GLU A 153 0.78 26.59 2.47
N VAL A 154 1.75 26.52 3.37
CA VAL A 154 1.62 26.95 4.76
C VAL A 154 2.82 27.78 5.16
N GLY A 155 2.70 28.59 6.21
CA GLY A 155 3.79 29.42 6.71
C GLY A 155 4.88 28.59 7.38
N ASP A 156 4.49 27.56 8.15
CA ASP A 156 5.37 26.62 8.80
C ASP A 156 4.76 25.21 8.80
N ARG A 157 5.37 24.27 8.09
CA ARG A 157 4.94 22.88 8.05
C ARG A 157 5.12 22.14 9.38
N ASN A 158 6.03 22.59 10.25
CA ASN A 158 6.31 21.94 11.52
C ASN A 158 5.17 22.07 12.55
N LEU A 159 4.18 22.92 12.26
CA LEU A 159 2.94 22.99 13.02
C LEU A 159 2.10 21.71 12.88
N PHE A 160 2.31 20.93 11.81
CA PHE A 160 1.51 19.74 11.50
C PHE A 160 2.26 18.47 11.89
N LYS A 161 1.96 17.96 13.08
CA LYS A 161 2.52 16.69 13.54
C LYS A 161 1.51 15.57 13.41
N THR A 162 1.98 14.40 13.03
CA THR A 162 1.15 13.24 12.76
C THR A 162 1.48 12.04 13.65
N THR A 163 0.52 11.15 13.77
CA THR A 163 0.62 9.82 14.38
C THR A 163 -0.03 8.77 13.48
N ASP A 164 -0.09 7.52 13.92
CA ASP A 164 -0.78 6.44 13.22
C ASP A 164 -0.33 6.32 11.74
N ALA A 165 0.99 6.25 11.52
CA ALA A 165 1.58 6.18 10.18
C ALA A 165 1.13 7.33 9.27
N GLU A 166 1.12 8.55 9.78
CA GLU A 166 0.72 9.78 9.09
C GLU A 166 -0.78 9.87 8.74
N ARG A 167 -1.61 8.97 9.24
CA ARG A 167 -3.05 8.96 8.97
C ARG A 167 -3.84 9.92 9.84
N LYS A 168 -3.27 10.39 10.96
CA LYS A 168 -3.92 11.30 11.89
C LYS A 168 -2.98 12.42 12.32
N LEU A 169 -3.52 13.63 12.42
CA LEU A 169 -2.84 14.76 13.03
C LEU A 169 -2.95 14.70 14.56
N VAL A 170 -1.89 15.09 15.25
CA VAL A 170 -1.88 15.37 16.69
C VAL A 170 -1.71 16.88 16.96
N GLU A 171 -1.12 17.60 16.03
CA GLU A 171 -1.02 19.06 16.01
C GLU A 171 -1.32 19.57 14.60
N PRO A 172 -2.01 20.74 14.46
CA PRO A 172 -2.61 21.57 15.52
C PRO A 172 -3.73 20.86 16.28
N GLN A 173 -3.89 21.20 17.56
CA GLN A 173 -4.92 20.61 18.41
C GLN A 173 -6.34 20.93 17.87
N GLY A 174 -7.21 19.92 17.84
CA GLY A 174 -8.59 20.06 17.34
C GLY A 174 -8.73 19.95 15.81
N LEU A 175 -7.63 19.92 15.05
CA LEU A 175 -7.71 19.86 13.59
C LEU A 175 -8.13 18.44 13.11
N GLN A 176 -7.67 17.40 13.76
CA GLN A 176 -8.09 16.03 13.42
C GLN A 176 -9.59 15.82 13.62
N GLU A 177 -10.14 16.34 14.69
CA GLU A 177 -11.58 16.27 14.99
C GLU A 177 -12.42 16.96 13.90
N GLN A 178 -11.93 18.10 13.36
CA GLN A 178 -12.58 18.78 12.25
C GLN A 178 -12.51 17.93 10.97
N ILE A 179 -11.37 17.31 10.67
CA ILE A 179 -11.22 16.39 9.53
C ILE A 179 -12.17 15.21 9.68
N ASP A 180 -12.21 14.57 10.84
CA ASP A 180 -13.07 13.42 11.11
C ASP A 180 -14.58 13.80 10.98
N ALA A 181 -14.95 15.00 11.39
CA ALA A 181 -16.31 15.51 11.25
C ALA A 181 -16.70 15.76 9.78
N LEU A 182 -15.73 16.19 8.95
CA LEU A 182 -15.94 16.31 7.50
C LEU A 182 -16.07 14.92 6.84
N VAL A 183 -15.14 14.02 7.13
CA VAL A 183 -15.12 12.65 6.57
C VAL A 183 -16.45 11.92 6.78
N LYS A 184 -17.07 12.05 7.97
CA LYS A 184 -18.35 11.42 8.30
C LYS A 184 -19.51 11.84 7.39
N LYS A 185 -19.40 12.95 6.66
CA LYS A 185 -20.45 13.46 5.76
C LYS A 185 -20.43 12.82 4.37
N PHE A 186 -19.39 12.05 4.07
CA PHE A 186 -19.18 11.46 2.75
C PHE A 186 -19.20 9.93 2.82
N LYS A 187 -19.93 9.32 1.89
CA LYS A 187 -19.97 7.88 1.77
C LYS A 187 -18.60 7.34 1.36
N ASP A 188 -18.13 6.32 2.05
CA ASP A 188 -16.77 5.75 1.89
C ASP A 188 -15.66 6.82 2.00
N GLY A 189 -15.94 7.93 2.70
CA GLY A 189 -15.01 9.01 2.89
C GLY A 189 -13.81 8.62 3.74
N ARG A 190 -12.62 9.03 3.29
CA ARG A 190 -11.38 9.00 4.07
C ARG A 190 -10.53 10.19 3.69
N SER A 191 -9.92 10.83 4.67
CA SER A 191 -8.97 11.92 4.41
C SER A 191 -7.91 11.96 5.49
N PHE A 192 -6.73 12.41 5.12
CA PHE A 192 -5.65 12.74 6.05
C PHE A 192 -4.86 13.94 5.53
N ALA A 193 -4.16 14.59 6.44
CA ALA A 193 -3.25 15.68 6.14
C ALA A 193 -1.90 15.41 6.83
N ARG A 194 -0.81 15.72 6.13
CA ARG A 194 0.54 15.58 6.68
C ARG A 194 1.48 16.66 6.16
N ALA A 195 2.48 17.03 6.95
CA ALA A 195 3.53 17.91 6.50
C ALA A 195 4.33 17.31 5.34
N SER A 196 4.71 18.13 4.37
CA SER A 196 5.69 17.73 3.35
C SER A 196 7.07 17.51 3.98
N GLY A 197 7.81 16.52 3.51
CA GLY A 197 9.19 16.28 3.97
C GLY A 197 10.21 17.32 3.49
N THR A 198 9.90 18.07 2.43
CA THR A 198 10.90 18.87 1.68
C THR A 198 10.53 20.35 1.51
N GLU A 199 9.28 20.74 1.73
CA GLU A 199 8.80 22.11 1.46
C GLU A 199 7.77 22.55 2.51
N ASP A 200 7.55 23.85 2.66
CA ASP A 200 6.51 24.40 3.55
C ASP A 200 5.13 24.22 2.93
N ALA A 201 4.68 22.99 2.98
CA ALA A 201 3.38 22.57 2.48
C ALA A 201 2.82 21.41 3.30
N VAL A 202 1.50 21.32 3.32
CA VAL A 202 0.74 20.18 3.82
C VAL A 202 0.16 19.43 2.63
N ARG A 203 0.30 18.12 2.64
CA ARG A 203 -0.31 17.21 1.67
C ARG A 203 -1.61 16.72 2.23
N VAL A 204 -2.70 17.01 1.56
CA VAL A 204 -4.04 16.52 1.87
C VAL A 204 -4.43 15.47 0.86
N TYR A 205 -4.80 14.29 1.35
CA TYR A 205 -5.39 13.22 0.55
C TYR A 205 -6.85 13.05 0.98
N ALA A 206 -7.73 12.85 0.01
CA ALA A 206 -9.12 12.50 0.26
C ALA A 206 -9.62 11.49 -0.76
N GLU A 207 -10.47 10.56 -0.33
CA GLU A 207 -11.21 9.63 -1.18
C GLU A 207 -12.67 9.55 -0.71
N ALA A 208 -13.57 9.25 -1.64
CA ALA A 208 -15.00 9.08 -1.36
C ALA A 208 -15.66 8.22 -2.46
N ALA A 209 -16.96 7.92 -2.30
CA ALA A 209 -17.71 7.10 -3.24
C ALA A 209 -17.77 7.67 -4.66
N THR A 210 -17.73 9.00 -4.82
CA THR A 210 -17.75 9.68 -6.13
C THR A 210 -16.62 10.69 -6.27
N ARG A 211 -16.25 11.00 -7.52
CA ARG A 211 -15.22 12.01 -7.82
C ARG A 211 -15.58 13.38 -7.21
N SER A 212 -16.84 13.81 -7.35
CA SER A 212 -17.31 15.08 -6.82
C SER A 212 -17.19 15.16 -5.29
N GLU A 213 -17.53 14.06 -4.60
CA GLU A 213 -17.40 13.97 -3.14
C GLU A 213 -15.92 13.95 -2.69
N ALA A 214 -15.05 13.27 -3.41
CA ALA A 214 -13.61 13.25 -3.13
C ALA A 214 -12.99 14.64 -3.32
N ASP A 215 -13.36 15.36 -4.38
CA ASP A 215 -12.90 16.72 -4.67
C ASP A 215 -13.43 17.72 -3.61
N ASP A 216 -14.69 17.62 -3.21
CA ASP A 216 -15.29 18.46 -2.17
C ASP A 216 -14.66 18.21 -0.80
N LEU A 217 -14.48 16.93 -0.41
CA LEU A 217 -13.81 16.58 0.84
C LEU A 217 -12.38 17.11 0.86
N ALA A 218 -11.60 16.88 -0.21
CA ALA A 218 -10.23 17.37 -0.31
C ALA A 218 -10.15 18.89 -0.19
N SER A 219 -11.05 19.61 -0.87
CA SER A 219 -11.12 21.09 -0.83
C SER A 219 -11.42 21.61 0.57
N LYS A 220 -12.38 21.01 1.28
CA LYS A 220 -12.75 21.38 2.65
C LYS A 220 -11.61 21.13 3.63
N VAL A 221 -10.97 19.96 3.56
CA VAL A 221 -9.81 19.63 4.42
C VAL A 221 -8.63 20.54 4.10
N ALA A 222 -8.36 20.83 2.83
CA ALA A 222 -7.33 21.79 2.44
C ALA A 222 -7.62 23.21 2.97
N GLY A 223 -8.89 23.60 2.99
CA GLY A 223 -9.33 24.89 3.54
C GLY A 223 -9.01 25.04 5.02
N ILE A 224 -9.36 24.06 5.84
CA ILE A 224 -9.04 24.11 7.28
C ILE A 224 -7.53 24.02 7.53
N CYS A 225 -6.79 23.22 6.78
CA CYS A 225 -5.32 23.19 6.89
C CYS A 225 -4.68 24.54 6.53
N ARG A 226 -5.22 25.26 5.55
CA ARG A 226 -4.73 26.59 5.16
C ARG A 226 -4.97 27.62 6.25
N GLN A 227 -6.13 27.59 6.91
CA GLN A 227 -6.46 28.49 8.02
C GLN A 227 -5.51 28.30 9.20
N GLU A 228 -5.27 27.06 9.59
CA GLU A 228 -4.37 26.70 10.71
C GLU A 228 -2.91 26.95 10.38
N GLY A 229 -2.50 26.74 9.14
CA GLY A 229 -1.10 26.85 8.71
C GLY A 229 -0.60 28.25 8.44
N GLY A 230 -1.46 29.27 8.62
CA GLY A 230 -1.09 30.68 8.32
C GLY A 230 -0.65 30.83 6.87
N ALA A 231 -1.59 30.72 5.91
CA ALA A 231 -1.31 30.87 4.49
C ALA A 231 -0.61 32.21 4.20
N LYS A 232 0.44 32.13 3.35
CA LYS A 232 1.04 33.34 2.76
C LYS A 232 0.12 33.94 1.72
#